data_d6d87ec9d45af3da7c9cda86fcd15c79
#
_entry.id   d6d87ec9d45af3da7c9cda86fcd15c79
#
_cell.length_a   1.000
_cell.length_b   1.000
_cell.length_c   1.000
_cell.angle_alpha   90.00
_cell.angle_beta   90.00
_cell.angle_gamma   90.00
#
_symmetry.space_group_name_H-M   'P 1'
#
loop_
_entity.id
_entity.type
_entity.pdbx_description
1 polymer ?
#
loop_
_entity_poly.entity_id
_entity_poly.type
_entity_poly.pdbx_seq_one_letter_code
_entity_poly.pdbx_strand_id
1 'polypeptide(L)'
;MWKQQIISTKRGTFELFTKGNGEPLCMTHHYSQFNETGDYFADVFTSTHRVFLINLRDAGNSVKAKVENELSMIETIHDLEAIKEALQFSTWHFAGHSTGGVLGLLYAITYPESLQSLVVVGAAASNYTETPFCIYHPAHPQFHYMQELIENLKSPHLTSEERKELSTKRTKVSLYIPEHYESYFYKPIHKSMSANRMNAFNTEYPYFNLRDSLSSIQTKTLITCGRHDIQCPIQYSIEMHEGIRNSIFVPFEDSNHYPFLEEAAHFTSTIQEFYKSLRQENTCL
;
A
#
# COMPACT_ATOMS: atom_id res chain seq x y z
N MET A 1 6.92 -12.11 15.90
CA MET A 1 7.95 -11.87 14.86
C MET A 1 7.38 -12.33 13.52
N TRP A 2 7.65 -11.62 12.44
CA TRP A 2 7.24 -12.03 11.10
C TRP A 2 8.11 -13.19 10.61
N LYS A 3 7.49 -14.21 10.04
CA LYS A 3 8.16 -15.45 9.60
C LYS A 3 8.43 -15.35 8.10
N GLN A 4 9.71 -15.36 7.72
CA GLN A 4 10.15 -15.38 6.33
C GLN A 4 9.81 -16.70 5.65
N GLN A 5 9.42 -16.62 4.37
CA GLN A 5 9.23 -17.75 3.47
C GLN A 5 9.69 -17.36 2.06
N ILE A 6 10.18 -18.35 1.32
CA ILE A 6 10.42 -18.25 -0.13
C ILE A 6 9.44 -19.20 -0.80
N ILE A 7 8.64 -18.69 -1.74
CA ILE A 7 7.69 -19.48 -2.49
C ILE A 7 8.08 -19.54 -3.97
N SER A 8 8.03 -20.74 -4.54
CA SER A 8 8.24 -20.97 -5.97
C SER A 8 6.92 -20.95 -6.70
N THR A 9 6.85 -20.17 -7.77
CA THR A 9 5.67 -20.04 -8.64
C THR A 9 6.04 -20.29 -10.10
N LYS A 10 5.06 -20.38 -10.98
CA LYS A 10 5.27 -20.43 -12.43
C LYS A 10 5.95 -19.18 -13.01
N ARG A 11 6.00 -18.06 -12.24
CA ARG A 11 6.56 -16.78 -12.66
C ARG A 11 7.90 -16.43 -11.98
N GLY A 12 8.39 -17.29 -11.09
CA GLY A 12 9.65 -17.10 -10.36
C GLY A 12 9.51 -17.42 -8.87
N THR A 13 10.54 -17.11 -8.11
CA THR A 13 10.56 -17.28 -6.65
C THR A 13 10.33 -15.93 -5.97
N PHE A 14 9.47 -15.92 -4.95
CA PHE A 14 9.12 -14.70 -4.23
C PHE A 14 9.35 -14.87 -2.73
N GLU A 15 9.89 -13.82 -2.13
CA GLU A 15 10.02 -13.70 -0.68
C GLU A 15 8.77 -13.09 -0.09
N LEU A 16 8.32 -13.65 1.01
CA LEU A 16 7.22 -13.11 1.77
C LEU A 16 7.42 -13.31 3.28
N PHE A 17 6.76 -12.50 4.06
CA PHE A 17 6.76 -12.58 5.52
C PHE A 17 5.33 -12.80 6.00
N THR A 18 5.13 -13.76 6.92
CA THR A 18 3.80 -14.10 7.42
C THR A 18 3.69 -13.84 8.91
N LYS A 19 2.52 -13.35 9.35
CA LYS A 19 2.16 -13.18 10.76
C LYS A 19 0.64 -13.25 10.93
N GLY A 20 0.19 -13.68 12.11
CA GLY A 20 -1.22 -13.82 12.43
C GLY A 20 -1.81 -15.17 12.03
N ASN A 21 -3.09 -15.32 12.31
CA ASN A 21 -3.89 -16.51 12.02
C ASN A 21 -5.25 -16.07 11.47
N GLY A 22 -5.94 -16.97 10.76
CA GLY A 22 -7.24 -16.70 10.15
C GLY A 22 -7.20 -16.70 8.64
N GLU A 23 -8.12 -15.99 8.00
CA GLU A 23 -8.23 -15.91 6.55
C GLU A 23 -6.99 -15.24 5.93
N PRO A 24 -6.58 -15.67 4.72
CA PRO A 24 -5.39 -15.14 4.08
C PRO A 24 -5.61 -13.70 3.62
N LEU A 25 -4.68 -12.81 3.96
CA LEU A 25 -4.67 -11.42 3.54
C LEU A 25 -3.34 -11.10 2.87
N CYS A 26 -3.39 -10.73 1.60
CA CYS A 26 -2.25 -10.25 0.81
C CYS A 26 -2.00 -8.78 1.10
N MET A 27 -0.74 -8.43 1.29
CA MET A 27 -0.31 -7.05 1.44
C MET A 27 1.03 -6.83 0.75
N THR A 28 1.13 -5.74 0.02
CA THR A 28 2.38 -5.33 -0.63
C THR A 28 2.41 -3.82 -0.86
N HIS A 29 3.53 -3.34 -1.36
CA HIS A 29 3.73 -1.95 -1.77
C HIS A 29 4.62 -1.93 -3.00
N HIS A 30 4.36 -1.05 -3.97
CA HIS A 30 4.98 -1.16 -5.31
C HIS A 30 6.51 -1.22 -5.28
N TYR A 31 7.16 -0.49 -4.40
CA TYR A 31 8.63 -0.42 -4.33
C TYR A 31 9.23 -0.64 -2.94
N SER A 32 8.44 -1.00 -1.93
CA SER A 32 8.99 -1.35 -0.61
C SER A 32 9.62 -2.74 -0.62
N GLN A 33 10.68 -2.86 0.20
CA GLN A 33 11.28 -4.15 0.56
C GLN A 33 11.04 -4.37 2.04
N PHE A 34 10.32 -5.42 2.35
CA PHE A 34 9.97 -5.82 3.70
C PHE A 34 10.99 -6.83 4.24
N ASN A 35 11.02 -6.98 5.55
CA ASN A 35 11.87 -7.95 6.24
C ASN A 35 11.13 -8.49 7.49
N GLU A 36 11.84 -9.25 8.31
CA GLU A 36 11.30 -9.89 9.53
C GLU A 36 10.79 -8.90 10.58
N THR A 37 11.09 -7.61 10.47
CA THR A 37 10.54 -6.57 11.36
C THR A 37 9.11 -6.20 11.00
N GLY A 38 8.67 -6.49 9.78
CA GLY A 38 7.31 -6.31 9.32
C GLY A 38 6.98 -4.93 8.77
N ASP A 39 5.74 -4.51 8.99
CA ASP A 39 5.23 -3.22 8.54
C ASP A 39 4.13 -2.74 9.51
N TYR A 40 4.06 -1.43 9.75
CA TYR A 40 3.09 -0.83 10.67
C TYR A 40 1.65 -1.03 10.23
N PHE A 41 1.38 -0.85 8.93
CA PHE A 41 0.05 -1.05 8.38
C PHE A 41 -0.35 -2.53 8.44
N ALA A 42 0.56 -3.42 8.08
CA ALA A 42 0.33 -4.86 8.11
C ALA A 42 0.05 -5.39 9.53
N ASP A 43 0.68 -4.82 10.55
CA ASP A 43 0.50 -5.23 11.94
C ASP A 43 -0.96 -5.07 12.42
N VAL A 44 -1.72 -4.11 11.86
CA VAL A 44 -3.14 -3.88 12.22
C VAL A 44 -4.00 -5.13 11.97
N PHE A 45 -3.70 -5.88 10.92
CA PHE A 45 -4.51 -7.01 10.46
C PHE A 45 -4.13 -8.34 11.12
N THR A 46 -2.97 -8.42 11.77
CA THR A 46 -2.41 -9.69 12.28
C THR A 46 -3.20 -10.32 13.43
N SER A 47 -4.10 -9.57 14.07
CA SER A 47 -4.99 -10.10 15.12
C SER A 47 -6.16 -10.90 14.57
N THR A 48 -6.54 -10.70 13.30
CA THR A 48 -7.75 -11.28 12.69
C THR A 48 -7.48 -12.06 11.40
N HIS A 49 -6.31 -11.84 10.77
CA HIS A 49 -5.93 -12.47 9.50
C HIS A 49 -4.54 -13.09 9.58
N ARG A 50 -4.31 -14.10 8.74
CA ARG A 50 -2.97 -14.51 8.37
C ARG A 50 -2.47 -13.61 7.26
N VAL A 51 -1.63 -12.63 7.62
CA VAL A 51 -1.10 -11.64 6.69
C VAL A 51 0.10 -12.19 5.94
N PHE A 52 0.11 -12.00 4.63
CA PHE A 52 1.20 -12.30 3.71
C PHE A 52 1.76 -10.97 3.17
N LEU A 53 2.87 -10.53 3.76
CA LEU A 53 3.58 -9.32 3.38
C LEU A 53 4.59 -9.67 2.29
N ILE A 54 4.33 -9.29 1.04
CA ILE A 54 5.01 -9.81 -0.14
C ILE A 54 6.06 -8.82 -0.65
N ASN A 55 7.28 -9.29 -0.80
CA ASN A 55 8.32 -8.64 -1.60
C ASN A 55 8.10 -8.96 -3.08
N LEU A 56 7.84 -7.92 -3.84
CA LEU A 56 7.61 -8.02 -5.29
C LEU A 56 8.91 -8.35 -6.03
N ARG A 57 8.83 -8.66 -7.32
CA ARG A 57 9.98 -8.83 -8.22
C ARG A 57 10.97 -7.67 -8.04
N ASP A 58 12.27 -7.90 -7.99
CA ASP A 58 13.34 -6.95 -7.66
C ASP A 58 13.31 -6.36 -6.23
N ALA A 59 12.44 -6.85 -5.35
CA ALA A 59 12.45 -6.48 -3.94
C ALA A 59 12.92 -7.64 -3.07
N GLY A 60 13.75 -7.36 -2.06
CA GLY A 60 14.31 -8.36 -1.15
C GLY A 60 14.99 -9.52 -1.89
N ASN A 61 14.67 -10.75 -1.47
CA ASN A 61 15.17 -12.00 -2.07
C ASN A 61 14.26 -12.55 -3.17
N SER A 62 13.29 -11.77 -3.64
CA SER A 62 12.45 -12.16 -4.77
C SER A 62 13.23 -12.17 -6.09
N VAL A 63 12.72 -12.93 -7.06
CA VAL A 63 13.29 -13.04 -8.40
C VAL A 63 13.56 -11.66 -9.01
N LYS A 64 14.68 -11.55 -9.74
CA LYS A 64 15.04 -10.32 -10.44
C LYS A 64 14.34 -10.22 -11.78
N ALA A 65 14.00 -9.00 -12.19
CA ALA A 65 13.51 -8.71 -13.52
C ALA A 65 14.60 -8.95 -14.57
N LYS A 66 14.24 -9.54 -15.69
CA LYS A 66 15.11 -9.73 -16.85
C LYS A 66 14.97 -8.56 -17.82
N VAL A 67 13.80 -7.97 -17.88
CA VAL A 67 13.46 -6.79 -18.68
C VAL A 67 12.60 -5.84 -17.85
N GLU A 68 12.68 -4.55 -18.16
CA GLU A 68 12.00 -3.50 -17.39
C GLU A 68 10.48 -3.69 -17.32
N ASN A 69 9.86 -4.15 -18.41
CA ASN A 69 8.41 -4.40 -18.46
C ASN A 69 7.91 -5.39 -17.40
N GLU A 70 8.76 -6.32 -16.91
CA GLU A 70 8.39 -7.24 -15.83
C GLU A 70 8.16 -6.53 -14.48
N LEU A 71 8.52 -5.25 -14.35
CA LEU A 71 8.30 -4.40 -13.17
C LEU A 71 7.01 -3.58 -13.26
N SER A 72 6.27 -3.63 -14.38
CA SER A 72 5.03 -2.89 -14.56
C SER A 72 3.98 -3.29 -13.52
N MET A 73 2.99 -2.43 -13.31
CA MET A 73 1.90 -2.71 -12.36
C MET A 73 1.11 -3.95 -12.77
N ILE A 74 0.84 -4.12 -14.06
CA ILE A 74 0.07 -5.28 -14.54
C ILE A 74 0.85 -6.59 -14.38
N GLU A 75 2.15 -6.62 -14.67
CA GLU A 75 2.99 -7.80 -14.44
C GLU A 75 3.12 -8.12 -12.94
N THR A 76 3.12 -7.07 -12.11
CA THR A 76 3.07 -7.22 -10.64
C THR A 76 1.78 -7.93 -10.21
N ILE A 77 0.63 -7.59 -10.79
CA ILE A 77 -0.64 -8.26 -10.49
C ILE A 77 -0.61 -9.73 -10.93
N HIS A 78 -0.02 -10.03 -12.09
CA HIS A 78 0.17 -11.42 -12.53
C HIS A 78 1.10 -12.21 -11.60
N ASP A 79 2.14 -11.56 -11.06
CA ASP A 79 3.01 -12.18 -10.04
C ASP A 79 2.25 -12.48 -8.75
N LEU A 80 1.41 -11.55 -8.26
CA LEU A 80 0.57 -11.75 -7.06
C LEU A 80 -0.42 -12.91 -7.25
N GLU A 81 -1.05 -13.00 -8.43
CA GLU A 81 -1.96 -14.10 -8.75
C GLU A 81 -1.22 -15.45 -8.72
N ALA A 82 -0.02 -15.53 -9.31
CA ALA A 82 0.81 -16.72 -9.29
C ALA A 82 1.25 -17.11 -7.86
N ILE A 83 1.49 -16.12 -6.98
CA ILE A 83 1.80 -16.36 -5.56
C ILE A 83 0.59 -16.94 -4.83
N LYS A 84 -0.61 -16.38 -5.05
CA LYS A 84 -1.87 -16.86 -4.48
C LYS A 84 -2.10 -18.33 -4.86
N GLU A 85 -1.96 -18.66 -6.15
CA GLU A 85 -2.07 -20.04 -6.66
C GLU A 85 -1.05 -20.99 -6.01
N ALA A 86 0.21 -20.59 -5.90
CA ALA A 86 1.28 -21.38 -5.29
C ALA A 86 1.07 -21.60 -3.79
N LEU A 87 0.40 -20.66 -3.10
CA LEU A 87 -0.04 -20.80 -1.71
C LEU A 87 -1.31 -21.64 -1.57
N GLN A 88 -1.90 -22.09 -2.69
CA GLN A 88 -3.12 -22.92 -2.77
C GLN A 88 -4.37 -22.20 -2.23
N PHE A 89 -4.42 -20.88 -2.36
CA PHE A 89 -5.63 -20.12 -2.06
C PHE A 89 -6.46 -19.94 -3.34
N SER A 90 -7.75 -20.26 -3.27
CA SER A 90 -8.71 -19.89 -4.32
C SER A 90 -8.92 -18.39 -4.36
N THR A 91 -9.08 -17.79 -3.16
CA THR A 91 -9.27 -16.36 -2.95
C THR A 91 -8.48 -15.90 -1.72
N TRP A 92 -8.23 -14.62 -1.60
CA TRP A 92 -7.71 -13.97 -0.41
C TRP A 92 -8.27 -12.56 -0.25
N HIS A 93 -8.09 -11.95 0.91
CA HIS A 93 -8.28 -10.52 1.11
C HIS A 93 -7.07 -9.76 0.60
N PHE A 94 -7.25 -8.49 0.22
CA PHE A 94 -6.14 -7.59 -0.11
C PHE A 94 -6.25 -6.29 0.68
N ALA A 95 -5.13 -5.81 1.22
CA ALA A 95 -5.05 -4.49 1.82
C ALA A 95 -3.79 -3.77 1.32
N GLY A 96 -3.97 -2.52 0.91
CA GLY A 96 -2.87 -1.70 0.39
C GLY A 96 -2.93 -0.26 0.88
N HIS A 97 -1.77 0.24 1.32
CA HIS A 97 -1.56 1.63 1.64
C HIS A 97 -0.77 2.29 0.53
N SER A 98 -1.13 3.53 0.14
CA SER A 98 -0.43 4.30 -0.88
C SER A 98 -0.33 3.52 -2.21
N THR A 99 0.87 3.31 -2.76
CA THR A 99 1.04 2.53 -4.01
C THR A 99 0.60 1.06 -3.88
N GLY A 100 0.51 0.52 -2.66
CA GLY A 100 -0.11 -0.78 -2.41
C GLY A 100 -1.61 -0.77 -2.67
N GLY A 101 -2.30 0.34 -2.35
CA GLY A 101 -3.71 0.54 -2.68
C GLY A 101 -3.95 0.66 -4.19
N VAL A 102 -3.04 1.34 -4.91
CA VAL A 102 -3.04 1.39 -6.39
C VAL A 102 -3.00 -0.01 -6.99
N LEU A 103 -2.09 -0.86 -6.49
CA LEU A 103 -2.01 -2.27 -6.92
C LEU A 103 -3.28 -3.06 -6.57
N GLY A 104 -3.89 -2.79 -5.41
CA GLY A 104 -5.14 -3.44 -5.00
C GLY A 104 -6.31 -3.15 -5.95
N LEU A 105 -6.45 -1.90 -6.41
CA LEU A 105 -7.46 -1.51 -7.40
C LEU A 105 -7.23 -2.25 -8.73
N LEU A 106 -6.00 -2.23 -9.24
CA LEU A 106 -5.66 -2.93 -10.48
C LEU A 106 -5.87 -4.43 -10.35
N TYR A 107 -5.59 -5.02 -9.19
CA TYR A 107 -5.83 -6.44 -8.92
C TYR A 107 -7.34 -6.77 -8.97
N ALA A 108 -8.17 -5.97 -8.30
CA ALA A 108 -9.62 -6.18 -8.30
C ALA A 108 -10.25 -6.05 -9.70
N ILE A 109 -9.68 -5.23 -10.57
CA ILE A 109 -10.10 -5.10 -11.97
C ILE A 109 -9.63 -6.30 -12.81
N THR A 110 -8.37 -6.72 -12.63
CA THR A 110 -7.74 -7.74 -13.49
C THR A 110 -8.18 -9.15 -13.12
N TYR A 111 -8.38 -9.43 -11.82
CA TYR A 111 -8.78 -10.72 -11.29
C TYR A 111 -9.93 -10.58 -10.27
N PRO A 112 -11.13 -10.20 -10.72
CA PRO A 112 -12.25 -9.88 -9.83
C PRO A 112 -12.65 -11.04 -8.89
N GLU A 113 -12.48 -12.30 -9.34
CA GLU A 113 -12.83 -13.49 -8.55
C GLU A 113 -11.74 -13.90 -7.54
N SER A 114 -10.57 -13.23 -7.56
CA SER A 114 -9.44 -13.57 -6.67
C SER A 114 -9.51 -12.89 -5.32
N LEU A 115 -10.28 -11.80 -5.20
CA LEU A 115 -10.34 -10.99 -3.98
C LEU A 115 -11.69 -11.14 -3.26
N GLN A 116 -11.64 -11.58 -2.00
CA GLN A 116 -12.82 -11.60 -1.12
C GLN A 116 -13.19 -10.19 -0.64
N SER A 117 -12.20 -9.37 -0.39
CA SER A 117 -12.37 -7.95 -0.06
C SER A 117 -11.11 -7.16 -0.41
N LEU A 118 -11.28 -5.85 -0.51
CA LEU A 118 -10.22 -4.88 -0.77
C LEU A 118 -10.25 -3.77 0.28
N VAL A 119 -9.10 -3.46 0.87
CA VAL A 119 -8.90 -2.27 1.71
C VAL A 119 -7.88 -1.36 1.04
N VAL A 120 -8.28 -0.12 0.75
CA VAL A 120 -7.47 0.90 0.09
C VAL A 120 -7.28 2.08 1.04
N VAL A 121 -6.04 2.42 1.34
CA VAL A 121 -5.69 3.49 2.29
C VAL A 121 -4.79 4.51 1.62
N GLY A 122 -5.21 5.78 1.57
CA GLY A 122 -4.40 6.88 1.05
C GLY A 122 -3.83 6.59 -0.35
N ALA A 123 -4.69 6.18 -1.30
CA ALA A 123 -4.34 5.84 -2.67
C ALA A 123 -5.25 6.56 -3.67
N ALA A 124 -4.99 6.34 -4.96
CA ALA A 124 -5.75 6.94 -6.05
C ALA A 124 -5.92 5.96 -7.22
N ALA A 125 -7.01 6.11 -7.97
CA ALA A 125 -7.26 5.37 -9.20
C ALA A 125 -6.58 6.00 -10.43
N SER A 126 -5.89 7.12 -10.25
CA SER A 126 -5.23 7.87 -11.33
C SER A 126 -4.03 8.65 -10.79
N ASN A 127 -3.32 9.32 -11.67
CA ASN A 127 -2.18 10.16 -11.29
C ASN A 127 -2.57 11.28 -10.32
N TYR A 128 -2.28 11.12 -9.04
CA TYR A 128 -2.56 12.11 -7.99
C TYR A 128 -1.64 13.33 -8.03
N THR A 129 -0.55 13.28 -8.79
CA THR A 129 0.38 14.42 -8.87
C THR A 129 -0.12 15.56 -9.77
N GLU A 130 -1.28 15.40 -10.40
CA GLU A 130 -1.90 16.43 -11.27
C GLU A 130 -2.61 17.54 -10.49
N THR A 131 -2.87 17.35 -9.20
CA THR A 131 -3.56 18.35 -8.38
C THR A 131 -2.58 19.19 -7.55
N PRO A 132 -2.80 20.53 -7.41
CA PRO A 132 -1.97 21.38 -6.56
C PRO A 132 -2.08 21.05 -5.06
N PHE A 133 -3.03 20.23 -4.66
CA PHE A 133 -3.14 19.72 -3.27
C PHE A 133 -2.14 18.59 -2.97
N CYS A 134 -1.56 17.99 -4.00
CA CYS A 134 -0.53 16.96 -3.83
C CYS A 134 0.85 17.59 -3.64
N ILE A 135 1.60 17.12 -2.64
CA ILE A 135 2.94 17.64 -2.31
C ILE A 135 3.96 17.44 -3.46
N TYR A 136 3.68 16.52 -4.38
CA TYR A 136 4.52 16.28 -5.56
C TYR A 136 4.16 17.16 -6.76
N HIS A 137 3.14 18.02 -6.65
CA HIS A 137 2.77 18.99 -7.68
C HIS A 137 3.56 20.30 -7.49
N PRO A 138 4.13 20.91 -8.55
CA PRO A 138 4.97 22.13 -8.44
C PRO A 138 4.31 23.33 -7.76
N ALA A 139 2.99 23.45 -7.80
CA ALA A 139 2.26 24.54 -7.13
C ALA A 139 2.00 24.29 -5.63
N HIS A 140 2.33 23.10 -5.08
CA HIS A 140 2.15 22.84 -3.65
C HIS A 140 3.17 23.64 -2.82
N PRO A 141 2.79 24.29 -1.71
CA PRO A 141 3.70 25.15 -0.92
C PRO A 141 4.97 24.44 -0.44
N GLN A 142 4.90 23.13 -0.17
CA GLN A 142 6.03 22.34 0.32
C GLN A 142 6.73 21.53 -0.79
N PHE A 143 6.39 21.74 -2.05
CA PHE A 143 6.96 20.98 -3.18
C PHE A 143 8.48 21.02 -3.18
N HIS A 144 9.08 22.21 -3.14
CA HIS A 144 10.53 22.36 -3.20
C HIS A 144 11.23 21.67 -2.02
N TYR A 145 10.68 21.79 -0.82
CA TYR A 145 11.22 21.11 0.36
C TYR A 145 11.15 19.58 0.22
N MET A 146 10.04 19.05 -0.26
CA MET A 146 9.90 17.60 -0.51
C MET A 146 10.89 17.13 -1.58
N GLN A 147 11.07 17.88 -2.68
CA GLN A 147 12.02 17.54 -3.73
C GLN A 147 13.46 17.54 -3.21
N GLU A 148 13.84 18.54 -2.41
CA GLU A 148 15.15 18.58 -1.76
C GLU A 148 15.42 17.34 -0.90
N LEU A 149 14.45 16.93 -0.08
CA LEU A 149 14.56 15.72 0.74
C LEU A 149 14.72 14.45 -0.12
N ILE A 150 13.96 14.35 -1.21
CA ILE A 150 14.04 13.21 -2.14
C ILE A 150 15.40 13.17 -2.82
N GLU A 151 15.90 14.30 -3.33
CA GLU A 151 17.20 14.36 -4.02
C GLU A 151 18.35 14.04 -3.05
N ASN A 152 18.32 14.59 -1.85
CA ASN A 152 19.31 14.29 -0.83
C ASN A 152 19.35 12.79 -0.49
N LEU A 153 18.18 12.13 -0.38
CA LEU A 153 18.07 10.69 -0.10
C LEU A 153 18.62 9.79 -1.22
N LYS A 154 18.77 10.29 -2.45
CA LYS A 154 19.40 9.55 -3.56
C LYS A 154 20.91 9.45 -3.43
N SER A 155 21.56 10.28 -2.61
CA SER A 155 23.02 10.26 -2.46
C SER A 155 23.52 8.91 -1.95
N PRO A 156 24.47 8.27 -2.65
CA PRO A 156 25.05 7.00 -2.20
C PRO A 156 26.04 7.17 -1.03
N HIS A 157 26.42 8.41 -0.72
CA HIS A 157 27.44 8.72 0.29
C HIS A 157 26.86 9.00 1.69
N LEU A 158 25.52 8.96 1.84
CA LEU A 158 24.87 9.15 3.13
C LEU A 158 25.26 8.04 4.11
N THR A 159 25.65 8.43 5.31
CA THR A 159 25.73 7.53 6.46
C THR A 159 24.33 7.01 6.81
N SER A 160 24.25 5.92 7.56
CA SER A 160 22.96 5.40 8.06
C SER A 160 22.19 6.41 8.90
N GLU A 161 22.93 7.22 9.68
CA GLU A 161 22.34 8.27 10.54
C GLU A 161 21.74 9.41 9.70
N GLU A 162 22.48 9.94 8.73
CA GLU A 162 22.03 10.99 7.82
C GLU A 162 20.80 10.53 7.01
N ARG A 163 20.84 9.28 6.51
CA ARG A 163 19.71 8.68 5.78
C ARG A 163 18.47 8.57 6.68
N LYS A 164 18.64 8.15 7.93
CA LYS A 164 17.57 8.07 8.91
C LYS A 164 16.99 9.46 9.19
N GLU A 165 17.83 10.47 9.41
CA GLU A 165 17.38 11.84 9.66
C GLU A 165 16.57 12.41 8.49
N LEU A 166 17.07 12.27 7.25
CA LEU A 166 16.37 12.73 6.04
C LEU A 166 15.05 11.98 5.84
N SER A 167 15.03 10.67 6.07
CA SER A 167 13.81 9.85 5.99
C SER A 167 12.79 10.28 7.05
N THR A 168 13.24 10.60 8.26
CA THR A 168 12.40 11.13 9.33
C THR A 168 11.79 12.48 8.94
N LYS A 169 12.60 13.42 8.43
CA LYS A 169 12.12 14.72 7.94
C LYS A 169 11.07 14.53 6.85
N ARG A 170 11.34 13.67 5.86
CA ARG A 170 10.39 13.36 4.78
C ARG A 170 9.08 12.78 5.30
N THR A 171 9.12 11.87 6.28
CA THR A 171 7.92 11.27 6.87
C THR A 171 7.12 12.31 7.66
N LYS A 172 7.79 13.17 8.46
CA LYS A 172 7.15 14.24 9.24
C LYS A 172 6.32 15.20 8.40
N VAL A 173 6.74 15.48 7.16
CA VAL A 173 5.96 16.32 6.22
C VAL A 173 4.60 15.71 5.91
N SER A 174 4.47 14.40 5.99
CA SER A 174 3.25 13.65 5.69
C SER A 174 2.48 13.20 6.93
N LEU A 175 2.70 13.85 8.06
CA LEU A 175 1.95 13.66 9.31
C LEU A 175 1.08 14.89 9.60
N TYR A 176 -0.09 14.68 10.16
CA TYR A 176 -0.97 15.75 10.64
C TYR A 176 -0.35 16.49 11.83
N ILE A 177 0.23 15.72 12.78
CA ILE A 177 1.00 16.24 13.93
C ILE A 177 2.43 15.70 13.85
N PRO A 178 3.36 16.42 13.14
CA PRO A 178 4.76 15.96 12.95
C PRO A 178 5.53 15.71 14.23
N GLU A 179 5.17 16.40 15.31
CA GLU A 179 5.78 16.30 16.66
C GLU A 179 5.56 14.90 17.26
N HIS A 180 4.49 14.20 16.88
CA HIS A 180 4.17 12.86 17.36
C HIS A 180 4.93 11.75 16.62
N TYR A 181 5.85 12.08 15.71
CA TYR A 181 6.59 11.08 14.92
C TYR A 181 7.16 9.94 15.78
N GLU A 182 7.83 10.24 16.88
CA GLU A 182 8.46 9.22 17.73
C GLU A 182 7.44 8.31 18.40
N SER A 183 6.25 8.82 18.71
CA SER A 183 5.16 8.02 19.27
C SER A 183 4.45 7.17 18.24
N TYR A 184 4.37 7.61 16.98
CA TYR A 184 3.80 6.86 15.88
C TYR A 184 4.73 5.75 15.39
N PHE A 185 6.03 6.05 15.26
CA PHE A 185 7.04 5.13 14.72
C PHE A 185 7.92 4.48 15.80
N TYR A 186 7.32 4.11 16.93
CA TYR A 186 8.03 3.59 18.11
C TYR A 186 8.58 2.17 17.95
N LYS A 187 8.02 1.37 17.03
CA LYS A 187 8.50 0.01 16.79
C LYS A 187 9.77 0.03 15.94
N PRO A 188 10.71 -0.89 16.16
CA PRO A 188 11.92 -1.01 15.35
C PRO A 188 11.60 -1.72 14.01
N ILE A 189 10.71 -1.12 13.22
CA ILE A 189 10.35 -1.62 11.88
C ILE A 189 11.27 -0.93 10.87
N HIS A 190 12.00 -1.75 10.14
CA HIS A 190 12.94 -1.30 9.12
C HIS A 190 12.44 -1.71 7.73
N LYS A 191 12.26 -0.72 6.89
CA LYS A 191 11.78 -0.91 5.52
C LYS A 191 12.72 -0.15 4.57
N SER A 192 13.16 -0.81 3.51
CA SER A 192 13.93 -0.20 2.45
C SER A 192 13.10 -0.09 1.16
N MET A 193 13.69 0.47 0.12
CA MET A 193 13.03 0.63 -1.18
C MET A 193 13.88 0.01 -2.29
N SER A 194 13.24 -0.67 -3.24
CA SER A 194 13.86 -1.11 -4.49
C SER A 194 13.93 0.08 -5.46
N ALA A 195 15.15 0.48 -5.81
CA ALA A 195 15.36 1.58 -6.76
C ALA A 195 14.77 1.27 -8.15
N ASN A 196 14.95 0.02 -8.64
CA ASN A 196 14.43 -0.40 -9.94
C ASN A 196 12.91 -0.29 -9.98
N ARG A 197 12.22 -0.78 -8.94
CA ARG A 197 10.75 -0.68 -8.87
C ARG A 197 10.27 0.75 -8.72
N MET A 198 10.99 1.59 -7.98
CA MET A 198 10.67 3.00 -7.86
C MET A 198 10.83 3.73 -9.21
N ASN A 199 11.86 3.41 -9.98
CA ASN A 199 12.05 3.95 -11.33
C ASN A 199 10.92 3.50 -12.27
N ALA A 200 10.56 2.21 -12.27
CA ALA A 200 9.45 1.69 -13.07
C ALA A 200 8.12 2.39 -12.70
N PHE A 201 7.85 2.56 -11.40
CA PHE A 201 6.68 3.31 -10.93
C PHE A 201 6.67 4.75 -11.47
N ASN A 202 7.77 5.47 -11.34
CA ASN A 202 7.88 6.85 -11.81
C ASN A 202 7.72 6.99 -13.33
N THR A 203 8.04 5.95 -14.10
CA THR A 203 7.85 5.90 -15.55
C THR A 203 6.40 5.61 -15.93
N GLU A 204 5.74 4.68 -15.23
CA GLU A 204 4.39 4.20 -15.56
C GLU A 204 3.28 5.11 -14.97
N TYR A 205 3.46 5.57 -13.71
CA TYR A 205 2.41 6.24 -12.95
C TYR A 205 1.88 7.54 -13.56
N PRO A 206 2.65 8.38 -14.27
CA PRO A 206 2.12 9.56 -14.97
C PRO A 206 1.01 9.26 -15.98
N TYR A 207 0.96 8.04 -16.50
CA TYR A 207 -0.04 7.57 -17.49
C TYR A 207 -1.10 6.65 -16.86
N PHE A 208 -1.00 6.40 -15.56
CA PHE A 208 -1.91 5.50 -14.85
C PHE A 208 -3.28 6.15 -14.65
N ASN A 209 -4.33 5.46 -15.14
CA ASN A 209 -5.71 5.89 -15.00
C ASN A 209 -6.66 4.68 -15.04
N LEU A 210 -7.34 4.42 -13.93
CA LEU A 210 -8.35 3.36 -13.78
C LEU A 210 -9.78 3.90 -13.64
N ARG A 211 -10.01 5.20 -13.79
CA ARG A 211 -11.31 5.85 -13.54
C ARG A 211 -12.46 5.14 -14.25
N ASP A 212 -12.30 4.88 -15.54
CA ASP A 212 -13.32 4.24 -16.39
C ASP A 212 -13.58 2.77 -15.99
N SER A 213 -12.65 2.15 -15.27
CA SER A 213 -12.72 0.76 -14.84
C SER A 213 -13.22 0.58 -13.39
N LEU A 214 -13.35 1.64 -12.61
CA LEU A 214 -13.78 1.56 -11.21
C LEU A 214 -15.13 0.87 -11.03
N SER A 215 -16.07 1.11 -11.95
CA SER A 215 -17.41 0.51 -11.91
C SER A 215 -17.41 -1.01 -12.14
N SER A 216 -16.33 -1.58 -12.68
CA SER A 216 -16.16 -3.03 -12.85
C SER A 216 -15.75 -3.74 -11.56
N ILE A 217 -15.29 -3.02 -10.54
CA ILE A 217 -14.89 -3.61 -9.25
C ILE A 217 -16.14 -4.06 -8.50
N GLN A 218 -16.33 -5.38 -8.40
CA GLN A 218 -17.42 -6.02 -7.66
C GLN A 218 -17.03 -6.34 -6.22
N THR A 219 -15.74 -6.43 -5.95
CA THR A 219 -15.17 -6.74 -4.63
C THR A 219 -15.61 -5.71 -3.59
N LYS A 220 -16.11 -6.18 -2.43
CA LYS A 220 -16.43 -5.30 -1.29
C LYS A 220 -15.18 -4.53 -0.89
N THR A 221 -15.26 -3.21 -0.96
CA THR A 221 -14.10 -2.33 -0.82
C THR A 221 -14.27 -1.35 0.32
N LEU A 222 -13.30 -1.32 1.24
CA LEU A 222 -13.15 -0.24 2.21
C LEU A 222 -12.11 0.75 1.70
N ILE A 223 -12.50 2.01 1.56
CA ILE A 223 -11.62 3.11 1.17
C ILE A 223 -11.45 4.01 2.39
N THR A 224 -10.20 4.31 2.75
CA THR A 224 -9.89 5.22 3.84
C THR A 224 -8.81 6.22 3.43
N CYS A 225 -8.85 7.40 4.00
CA CYS A 225 -7.87 8.45 3.74
C CYS A 225 -7.84 9.45 4.89
N GLY A 226 -6.67 9.96 5.22
CA GLY A 226 -6.58 11.12 6.10
C GLY A 226 -7.18 12.36 5.43
N ARG A 227 -7.91 13.18 6.21
CA ARG A 227 -8.49 14.46 5.73
C ARG A 227 -7.42 15.39 5.17
N HIS A 228 -6.23 15.31 5.74
CA HIS A 228 -5.09 16.17 5.45
C HIS A 228 -4.00 15.48 4.62
N ASP A 229 -4.34 14.37 3.93
CA ASP A 229 -3.37 13.65 3.10
C ASP A 229 -2.89 14.52 1.94
N ILE A 230 -1.61 14.92 2.02
CA ILE A 230 -0.96 15.72 0.98
C ILE A 230 -0.19 14.88 -0.04
N GLN A 231 -0.03 13.57 0.18
CA GLN A 231 0.55 12.68 -0.83
C GLN A 231 -0.52 12.19 -1.81
N CYS A 232 -1.61 11.63 -1.26
CA CYS A 232 -2.77 11.18 -2.03
C CYS A 232 -4.01 11.96 -1.53
N PRO A 233 -4.24 13.20 -2.00
CA PRO A 233 -5.31 14.05 -1.52
C PRO A 233 -6.67 13.37 -1.51
N ILE A 234 -7.47 13.64 -0.48
CA ILE A 234 -8.73 12.96 -0.15
C ILE A 234 -9.74 12.93 -1.31
N GLN A 235 -9.70 13.89 -2.23
CA GLN A 235 -10.57 13.90 -3.40
C GLN A 235 -10.44 12.63 -4.28
N TYR A 236 -9.25 12.01 -4.32
CA TYR A 236 -9.07 10.75 -5.04
C TYR A 236 -9.73 9.57 -4.34
N SER A 237 -9.80 9.60 -3.01
CA SER A 237 -10.56 8.59 -2.25
C SER A 237 -12.07 8.75 -2.44
N ILE A 238 -12.56 9.99 -2.51
CA ILE A 238 -13.97 10.30 -2.84
C ILE A 238 -14.28 9.82 -4.26
N GLU A 239 -13.42 10.12 -5.24
CA GLU A 239 -13.55 9.66 -6.63
C GLU A 239 -13.66 8.13 -6.73
N MET A 240 -12.79 7.41 -6.00
CA MET A 240 -12.86 5.94 -5.95
C MET A 240 -14.17 5.45 -5.33
N HIS A 241 -14.64 6.08 -4.28
CA HIS A 241 -15.92 5.73 -3.65
C HIS A 241 -17.12 5.96 -4.57
N GLU A 242 -17.14 7.07 -5.27
CA GLU A 242 -18.18 7.37 -6.25
C GLU A 242 -18.17 6.39 -7.46
N GLY A 243 -16.98 5.91 -7.84
CA GLY A 243 -16.82 4.97 -8.95
C GLY A 243 -17.06 3.50 -8.59
N ILE A 244 -16.84 3.07 -7.34
CA ILE A 244 -16.95 1.67 -6.90
C ILE A 244 -18.27 1.46 -6.14
N ARG A 245 -19.21 0.74 -6.74
CA ARG A 245 -20.56 0.54 -6.17
C ARG A 245 -20.55 -0.13 -4.79
N ASN A 246 -19.69 -1.15 -4.60
CA ASN A 246 -19.60 -1.93 -3.37
C ASN A 246 -18.54 -1.37 -2.41
N SER A 247 -18.42 -0.04 -2.32
CA SER A 247 -17.45 0.58 -1.43
C SER A 247 -18.07 1.26 -0.23
N ILE A 248 -17.28 1.30 0.85
CA ILE A 248 -17.52 2.10 2.05
C ILE A 248 -16.35 3.08 2.13
N PHE A 249 -16.64 4.37 2.32
CA PHE A 249 -15.62 5.39 2.53
C PHE A 249 -15.63 5.91 3.96
N VAL A 250 -14.47 5.89 4.61
CA VAL A 250 -14.29 6.41 5.97
C VAL A 250 -13.09 7.37 5.97
N PRO A 251 -13.34 8.69 6.04
CA PRO A 251 -12.28 9.68 6.23
C PRO A 251 -11.78 9.69 7.68
N PHE A 252 -10.51 10.02 7.86
CA PHE A 252 -9.84 10.19 9.15
C PHE A 252 -9.53 11.67 9.33
N GLU A 253 -10.25 12.33 10.25
CA GLU A 253 -10.31 13.79 10.33
C GLU A 253 -9.00 14.42 10.81
N ASP A 254 -8.26 13.74 11.69
CA ASP A 254 -7.02 14.21 12.31
C ASP A 254 -5.79 13.46 11.77
N SER A 255 -5.85 13.02 10.52
CA SER A 255 -4.77 12.26 9.86
C SER A 255 -4.34 12.87 8.54
N ASN A 256 -3.05 12.72 8.22
CA ASN A 256 -2.45 12.92 6.92
C ASN A 256 -2.31 11.55 6.20
N HIS A 257 -1.13 11.12 5.82
CA HIS A 257 -0.92 9.94 4.98
C HIS A 257 -0.92 8.60 5.76
N TYR A 258 -0.90 8.64 7.09
CA TYR A 258 -0.77 7.44 7.95
C TYR A 258 -1.91 7.27 8.96
N PRO A 259 -3.20 7.20 8.54
CA PRO A 259 -4.33 7.14 9.47
C PRO A 259 -4.25 5.93 10.43
N PHE A 260 -3.63 4.82 10.01
CA PHE A 260 -3.39 3.65 10.84
C PHE A 260 -2.39 3.87 11.99
N LEU A 261 -1.67 5.01 12.00
CA LEU A 261 -0.78 5.45 13.08
C LEU A 261 -1.34 6.68 13.80
N GLU A 262 -1.83 7.64 13.04
CA GLU A 262 -2.27 8.95 13.53
C GLU A 262 -3.58 8.85 14.31
N GLU A 263 -4.53 8.04 13.85
CA GLU A 263 -5.80 7.70 14.52
C GLU A 263 -5.92 6.19 14.74
N ALA A 264 -4.89 5.55 15.29
CA ALA A 264 -4.72 4.10 15.33
C ALA A 264 -5.90 3.33 15.94
N ALA A 265 -6.53 3.84 17.01
CA ALA A 265 -7.68 3.21 17.65
C ALA A 265 -8.91 3.24 16.74
N HIS A 266 -9.20 4.39 16.14
CA HIS A 266 -10.31 4.57 15.19
C HIS A 266 -10.08 3.73 13.92
N PHE A 267 -8.85 3.72 13.39
CA PHE A 267 -8.51 2.88 12.24
C PHE A 267 -8.72 1.39 12.53
N THR A 268 -8.24 0.92 13.69
CA THR A 268 -8.42 -0.48 14.10
C THR A 268 -9.89 -0.87 14.21
N SER A 269 -10.73 -0.02 14.83
CA SER A 269 -12.18 -0.29 14.93
C SER A 269 -12.86 -0.31 13.55
N THR A 270 -12.51 0.62 12.66
CA THR A 270 -13.02 0.66 11.28
C THR A 270 -12.71 -0.64 10.51
N ILE A 271 -11.47 -1.14 10.62
CA ILE A 271 -11.07 -2.41 10.01
C ILE A 271 -11.87 -3.59 10.60
N GLN A 272 -12.03 -3.63 11.93
CA GLN A 272 -12.79 -4.70 12.60
C GLN A 272 -14.27 -4.70 12.20
N GLU A 273 -14.91 -3.53 12.13
CA GLU A 273 -16.28 -3.37 11.69
C GLU A 273 -16.48 -3.81 10.24
N PHE A 274 -15.58 -3.42 9.35
CA PHE A 274 -15.61 -3.85 7.95
C PHE A 274 -15.57 -5.37 7.82
N TYR A 275 -14.61 -6.03 8.44
CA TYR A 275 -14.52 -7.50 8.38
C TYR A 275 -15.64 -8.23 9.12
N LYS A 276 -16.22 -7.60 10.15
CA LYS A 276 -17.42 -8.13 10.83
C LYS A 276 -18.63 -8.10 9.90
N SER A 277 -18.84 -7.02 9.14
CA SER A 277 -19.95 -6.91 8.18
C SER A 277 -19.85 -7.97 7.06
N LEU A 278 -18.64 -8.20 6.55
CA LEU A 278 -18.41 -9.25 5.53
C LEU A 278 -18.80 -10.65 6.00
N ARG A 279 -18.46 -10.99 7.25
CA ARG A 279 -18.82 -12.30 7.82
C ARG A 279 -20.32 -12.47 8.01
N GLN A 280 -21.03 -11.40 8.37
CA GLN A 280 -22.50 -11.44 8.53
C GLN A 280 -23.20 -11.63 7.18
N GLU A 281 -22.76 -10.95 6.11
CA GLU A 281 -23.29 -11.12 4.76
C GLU A 281 -23.13 -12.57 4.27
N ASN A 282 -21.97 -13.18 4.49
CA ASN A 282 -21.66 -14.56 4.09
C ASN A 282 -22.43 -15.63 4.90
N THR A 283 -22.97 -15.29 6.07
CA THR A 283 -23.75 -16.24 6.90
C THR A 283 -25.24 -16.23 6.52
N CYS A 284 -25.71 -15.24 5.78
CA CYS A 284 -27.09 -15.09 5.33
C CYS A 284 -27.35 -15.65 3.92
N LEU A 285 -26.32 -16.18 3.24
CA LEU A 285 -26.38 -16.88 1.96
C LEU A 285 -26.24 -18.39 2.17
#